data_8916cbc6eda0ade3f315f9d6f0ffadbf
#
_entry.id   8916cbc6eda0ade3f315f9d6f0ffadbf
#
_cell.length_a   1.000
_cell.length_b   1.000
_cell.length_c   1.000
_cell.angle_alpha   90.00
_cell.angle_beta   90.00
_cell.angle_gamma   90.00
#
_symmetry.space_group_name_H-M   'P 1'
#
loop_
_entity.id
_entity.type
_entity.pdbx_description
1 polymer ?
#
loop_
_entity_poly.entity_id
_entity_poly.type
_entity_poly.pdbx_seq_one_letter_code
_entity_poly.pdbx_strand_id
1 'polypeptide(L)'
;MAQPTLLCGIDAEFVAIKEEETEIRSDGTRSLLRPSRLSLARVSVVRGKGELAGVPFIDDYVATSEPVFDYLTEYSGIKPGDLDPAISRHRLVPMKAAYKKLRVLLDNGCIFVGHGLKKDFRTINILVPPHQVIDTVDIWHMHGQRKLSLRFLSWYLLKEDIQSESHCSVEDAKMVLFFLCFCFE
;
A
#
# COMPACT_ATOMS: atom_id res chain seq x y z
N MET A 1 10.64 31.79 1.49
CA MET A 1 9.72 31.16 0.52
C MET A 1 9.40 29.77 1.03
N ALA A 2 8.13 29.45 1.25
CA ALA A 2 7.75 28.10 1.63
C ALA A 2 8.12 27.14 0.49
N GLN A 3 8.84 26.05 0.80
CA GLN A 3 9.11 25.01 -0.20
C GLN A 3 7.77 24.44 -0.71
N PRO A 4 7.63 24.18 -2.01
CA PRO A 4 6.40 23.59 -2.53
C PRO A 4 6.16 22.27 -1.83
N THR A 5 5.00 22.13 -1.20
CA THR A 5 4.60 20.89 -0.50
C THR A 5 4.61 19.73 -1.48
N LEU A 6 5.50 18.77 -1.27
CA LEU A 6 5.57 17.56 -2.08
C LEU A 6 4.39 16.65 -1.72
N LEU A 7 3.52 16.37 -2.68
CA LEU A 7 2.37 15.48 -2.52
C LEU A 7 2.58 14.23 -3.36
N CYS A 8 2.40 13.05 -2.77
CA CYS A 8 2.59 11.77 -3.45
C CYS A 8 1.48 10.79 -3.09
N GLY A 9 0.90 10.12 -4.10
CA GLY A 9 0.09 8.94 -3.86
C GLY A 9 0.99 7.74 -3.57
N ILE A 10 0.63 6.93 -2.59
CA ILE A 10 1.37 5.73 -2.22
C ILE A 10 0.43 4.56 -1.99
N ASP A 11 0.87 3.38 -2.44
CA ASP A 11 0.25 2.11 -2.10
C ASP A 11 1.30 1.01 -2.03
N ALA A 12 1.04 -0.07 -1.28
CA ALA A 12 2.00 -1.15 -1.07
C ALA A 12 1.32 -2.52 -1.06
N GLU A 13 1.96 -3.49 -1.73
CA GLU A 13 1.52 -4.87 -1.76
C GLU A 13 2.38 -5.74 -0.83
N PHE A 14 1.74 -6.71 -0.20
CA PHE A 14 2.37 -7.58 0.79
C PHE A 14 2.12 -9.05 0.46
N VAL A 15 3.09 -9.88 0.83
CA VAL A 15 2.99 -11.35 0.79
C VAL A 15 3.15 -11.91 2.20
N ALA A 16 2.55 -13.06 2.49
CA ALA A 16 2.73 -13.74 3.76
C ALA A 16 4.00 -14.58 3.72
N ILE A 17 4.87 -14.40 4.72
CA ILE A 17 6.10 -15.18 4.92
C ILE A 17 5.97 -16.18 6.08
N LYS A 18 4.90 -16.06 6.87
CA LYS A 18 4.48 -17.05 7.87
C LYS A 18 2.98 -17.11 7.94
N GLU A 19 2.48 -18.32 8.17
CA GLU A 19 1.08 -18.59 8.42
C GLU A 19 0.64 -18.03 9.77
N GLU A 20 -0.65 -17.80 9.88
CA GLU A 20 -1.33 -17.51 11.13
C GLU A 20 -1.37 -18.79 12.00
N GLU A 21 -0.96 -18.68 13.24
CA GLU A 21 -1.04 -19.77 14.22
C GLU A 21 -2.31 -19.57 15.08
N THR A 22 -3.20 -20.56 15.05
CA THR A 22 -4.41 -20.57 15.87
C THR A 22 -4.46 -21.82 16.75
N GLU A 23 -5.06 -21.72 17.93
CA GLU A 23 -5.41 -22.86 18.78
C GLU A 23 -6.93 -23.01 18.89
N ILE A 24 -7.38 -24.24 19.08
CA ILE A 24 -8.77 -24.52 19.43
C ILE A 24 -8.80 -24.73 20.93
N ARG A 25 -9.52 -23.87 21.65
CA ARG A 25 -9.73 -23.97 23.09
C ARG A 25 -10.67 -25.11 23.46
N SER A 26 -10.70 -25.49 24.75
CA SER A 26 -11.57 -26.56 25.26
C SER A 26 -13.07 -26.30 25.06
N ASP A 27 -13.48 -25.05 24.86
CA ASP A 27 -14.85 -24.62 24.57
C ASP A 27 -15.18 -24.64 23.02
N GLY A 28 -14.23 -25.10 22.20
CA GLY A 28 -14.36 -25.12 20.73
C GLY A 28 -14.09 -23.77 20.03
N THR A 29 -13.78 -22.71 20.77
CA THR A 29 -13.45 -21.40 20.19
C THR A 29 -12.03 -21.39 19.61
N ARG A 30 -11.85 -20.71 18.44
CA ARG A 30 -10.51 -20.44 17.89
C ARG A 30 -9.92 -19.22 18.57
N SER A 31 -8.70 -19.34 19.05
CA SER A 31 -7.89 -18.26 19.59
C SER A 31 -6.66 -18.06 18.72
N LEU A 32 -6.42 -16.82 18.31
CA LEU A 32 -5.23 -16.45 17.55
C LEU A 32 -4.02 -16.46 18.49
N LEU A 33 -3.04 -17.33 18.22
CA LEU A 33 -1.76 -17.37 18.94
C LEU A 33 -0.77 -16.37 18.34
N ARG A 34 -0.63 -16.40 17.03
CA ARG A 34 0.25 -15.49 16.29
C ARG A 34 -0.41 -15.09 14.98
N PRO A 35 -0.44 -13.78 14.64
CA PRO A 35 -0.92 -13.33 13.34
C PRO A 35 0.06 -13.76 12.24
N SER A 36 -0.44 -13.87 11.01
CA SER A 36 0.40 -14.03 9.84
C SER A 36 1.45 -12.93 9.76
N ARG A 37 2.67 -13.27 9.37
CA ARG A 37 3.73 -12.29 9.17
C ARG A 37 3.80 -11.90 7.70
N LEU A 38 3.61 -10.62 7.43
CA LEU A 38 3.66 -10.05 6.10
C LEU A 38 5.06 -9.48 5.81
N SER A 39 5.45 -9.53 4.53
CA SER A 39 6.63 -8.86 3.97
C SER A 39 6.21 -7.95 2.83
N LEU A 40 6.85 -6.79 2.72
CA LEU A 40 6.65 -5.89 1.59
C LEU A 40 7.10 -6.60 0.30
N ALA A 41 6.22 -6.66 -0.70
CA ALA A 41 6.47 -7.27 -2.00
C ALA A 41 6.56 -6.24 -3.12
N ARG A 42 5.79 -5.16 -3.05
CA ARG A 42 5.83 -4.05 -4.00
C ARG A 42 5.45 -2.76 -3.29
N VAL A 43 6.07 -1.66 -3.67
CA VAL A 43 5.68 -0.32 -3.24
C VAL A 43 5.70 0.62 -4.43
N SER A 44 4.60 1.36 -4.60
CA SER A 44 4.44 2.33 -5.68
C SER A 44 4.20 3.72 -5.12
N VAL A 45 4.91 4.70 -5.66
CA VAL A 45 4.71 6.12 -5.33
C VAL A 45 4.56 6.91 -6.61
N VAL A 46 3.47 7.67 -6.70
CA VAL A 46 3.12 8.48 -7.85
C VAL A 46 3.11 9.96 -7.50
N ARG A 47 3.43 10.81 -8.47
CA ARG A 47 3.42 12.27 -8.29
C ARG A 47 2.01 12.78 -8.10
N GLY A 48 1.80 13.61 -7.07
CA GLY A 48 0.48 14.18 -6.76
C GLY A 48 0.20 15.53 -7.42
N LYS A 49 1.20 16.20 -7.98
CA LYS A 49 1.06 17.56 -8.54
C LYS A 49 1.96 17.79 -9.76
N GLY A 50 1.62 18.86 -10.53
CA GLY A 50 2.37 19.32 -11.69
C GLY A 50 2.06 18.54 -12.97
N GLU A 51 2.80 18.79 -14.04
CA GLU A 51 2.62 18.19 -15.36
C GLU A 51 2.76 16.66 -15.36
N LEU A 52 3.50 16.13 -14.41
CA LEU A 52 3.72 14.68 -14.22
C LEU A 52 2.82 14.09 -13.13
N ALA A 53 1.72 14.74 -12.75
CA ALA A 53 0.77 14.18 -11.80
C ALA A 53 0.28 12.80 -12.27
N GLY A 54 0.18 11.83 -11.34
CA GLY A 54 -0.20 10.44 -11.66
C GLY A 54 0.92 9.59 -12.27
N VAL A 55 2.09 10.16 -12.59
CA VAL A 55 3.22 9.39 -13.10
C VAL A 55 3.98 8.73 -11.94
N PRO A 56 4.16 7.38 -11.95
CA PRO A 56 4.94 6.70 -10.93
C PRO A 56 6.43 7.07 -11.06
N PHE A 57 7.09 7.30 -9.93
CA PHE A 57 8.54 7.53 -9.86
C PHE A 57 9.24 6.57 -8.90
N ILE A 58 8.47 5.84 -8.09
CA ILE A 58 8.88 4.61 -7.42
C ILE A 58 7.85 3.55 -7.80
N ASP A 59 8.34 2.41 -8.28
CA ASP A 59 7.57 1.19 -8.51
C ASP A 59 8.55 0.03 -8.32
N ASP A 60 8.77 -0.29 -7.05
CA ASP A 60 9.80 -1.24 -6.65
C ASP A 60 9.17 -2.56 -6.24
N TYR A 61 9.53 -3.63 -6.92
CA TYR A 61 9.36 -4.98 -6.43
C TYR A 61 10.48 -5.31 -5.45
N VAL A 62 10.13 -5.88 -4.30
CA VAL A 62 11.04 -6.08 -3.18
C VAL A 62 11.39 -7.56 -3.04
N ALA A 63 12.67 -7.88 -3.17
CA ALA A 63 13.15 -9.23 -2.93
C ALA A 63 12.94 -9.62 -1.45
N THR A 64 12.30 -10.76 -1.23
CA THR A 64 12.13 -11.31 0.13
C THR A 64 13.38 -12.08 0.55
N SER A 65 13.78 -11.93 1.80
CA SER A 65 14.89 -12.72 2.39
C SER A 65 14.44 -14.08 2.93
N GLU A 66 13.13 -14.29 3.03
CA GLU A 66 12.52 -15.51 3.53
C GLU A 66 11.60 -16.09 2.46
N PRO A 67 11.40 -17.42 2.43
CA PRO A 67 10.44 -18.05 1.51
C PRO A 67 9.04 -17.46 1.70
N VAL A 68 8.35 -17.22 0.59
CA VAL A 68 6.96 -16.77 0.61
C VAL A 68 6.08 -17.97 0.93
N PHE A 69 5.26 -17.85 1.97
CA PHE A 69 4.27 -18.86 2.36
C PHE A 69 3.01 -18.73 1.48
N ASP A 70 2.51 -17.49 1.33
CA ASP A 70 1.35 -17.19 0.49
C ASP A 70 1.56 -15.84 -0.22
N TYR A 71 1.41 -15.82 -1.52
CA TYR A 71 1.54 -14.62 -2.34
C TYR A 71 0.36 -13.66 -2.18
N LEU A 72 -0.77 -14.13 -1.63
CA LEU A 72 -2.00 -13.36 -1.52
C LEU A 72 -2.41 -12.73 -2.86
N THR A 73 -2.22 -13.45 -3.96
CA THR A 73 -2.26 -12.94 -5.34
C THR A 73 -3.55 -12.20 -5.67
N GLU A 74 -4.69 -12.65 -5.16
CA GLU A 74 -5.98 -11.99 -5.34
C GLU A 74 -5.96 -10.54 -4.82
N TYR A 75 -5.23 -10.29 -3.73
CA TYR A 75 -5.13 -8.98 -3.08
C TYR A 75 -3.85 -8.20 -3.45
N SER A 76 -2.76 -8.88 -3.68
CA SER A 76 -1.46 -8.24 -3.91
C SER A 76 -1.10 -8.11 -5.40
N GLY A 77 -1.75 -8.89 -6.27
CA GLY A 77 -1.34 -9.03 -7.67
C GLY A 77 0.01 -9.73 -7.88
N ILE A 78 0.72 -10.08 -6.79
CA ILE A 78 2.04 -10.73 -6.86
C ILE A 78 1.87 -12.21 -7.15
N LYS A 79 2.65 -12.73 -8.09
CA LYS A 79 2.62 -14.15 -8.53
C LYS A 79 3.89 -14.88 -8.12
N PRO A 80 3.82 -16.21 -8.01
CA PRO A 80 5.03 -17.03 -7.85
C PRO A 80 6.07 -16.70 -8.92
N GLY A 81 7.31 -16.43 -8.48
CA GLY A 81 8.42 -16.03 -9.35
C GLY A 81 8.64 -14.53 -9.46
N ASP A 82 7.65 -13.67 -9.20
CA ASP A 82 7.82 -12.22 -9.31
C ASP A 82 8.86 -11.65 -8.34
N LEU A 83 9.06 -12.31 -7.20
CA LEU A 83 10.00 -11.91 -6.16
C LEU A 83 11.29 -12.75 -6.12
N ASP A 84 11.47 -13.67 -7.08
CA ASP A 84 12.67 -14.51 -7.18
C ASP A 84 13.71 -13.84 -8.08
N PRO A 85 14.91 -13.48 -7.57
CA PRO A 85 15.95 -12.84 -8.36
C PRO A 85 16.43 -13.64 -9.59
N ALA A 86 16.23 -14.98 -9.60
CA ALA A 86 16.68 -15.83 -10.69
C ALA A 86 15.75 -15.83 -11.91
N ILE A 87 14.44 -15.58 -11.70
CA ILE A 87 13.42 -15.74 -12.76
C ILE A 87 12.50 -14.54 -12.93
N SER A 88 12.53 -13.58 -12.00
CA SER A 88 11.65 -12.41 -12.04
C SER A 88 11.87 -11.57 -13.30
N ARG A 89 10.76 -11.12 -13.88
CA ARG A 89 10.76 -10.13 -14.98
C ARG A 89 10.82 -8.69 -14.46
N HIS A 90 10.68 -8.51 -13.13
CA HIS A 90 10.70 -7.23 -12.48
C HIS A 90 12.10 -6.88 -11.98
N ARG A 91 12.40 -5.60 -11.91
CA ARG A 91 13.62 -5.14 -11.24
C ARG A 91 13.42 -5.23 -9.74
N LEU A 92 14.02 -6.22 -9.12
CA LEU A 92 13.97 -6.41 -7.68
C LEU A 92 14.95 -5.47 -6.96
N VAL A 93 14.48 -4.90 -5.87
CA VAL A 93 15.33 -4.15 -4.94
C VAL A 93 15.30 -4.80 -3.55
N PRO A 94 16.37 -4.69 -2.77
CA PRO A 94 16.33 -5.15 -1.39
C PRO A 94 15.41 -4.24 -0.55
N MET A 95 14.74 -4.78 0.47
CA MET A 95 13.86 -4.04 1.40
C MET A 95 14.49 -2.75 1.93
N LYS A 96 15.79 -2.80 2.25
CA LYS A 96 16.55 -1.61 2.72
C LYS A 96 16.58 -0.48 1.68
N ALA A 97 16.59 -0.79 0.39
CA ALA A 97 16.59 0.22 -0.67
C ALA A 97 15.22 0.87 -0.82
N ALA A 98 14.14 0.07 -0.83
CA ALA A 98 12.77 0.57 -0.84
C ALA A 98 12.50 1.46 0.38
N TYR A 99 12.85 0.98 1.58
CA TYR A 99 12.73 1.75 2.82
C TYR A 99 13.47 3.10 2.75
N LYS A 100 14.73 3.12 2.25
CA LYS A 100 15.50 4.36 2.13
C LYS A 100 14.85 5.36 1.19
N LYS A 101 14.26 4.93 0.08
CA LYS A 101 13.55 5.82 -0.84
C LYS A 101 12.36 6.49 -0.16
N LEU A 102 11.54 5.72 0.56
CA LEU A 102 10.42 6.24 1.34
C LEU A 102 10.91 7.21 2.43
N ARG A 103 12.02 6.88 3.09
CA ARG A 103 12.61 7.72 4.12
C ARG A 103 13.10 9.07 3.56
N VAL A 104 13.72 9.06 2.39
CA VAL A 104 14.15 10.29 1.70
C VAL A 104 12.96 11.19 1.38
N LEU A 105 11.83 10.62 0.91
CA LEU A 105 10.62 11.40 0.66
C LEU A 105 10.08 12.02 1.95
N LEU A 106 10.04 11.24 3.02
CA LEU A 106 9.58 11.67 4.33
C LEU A 106 10.46 12.81 4.89
N ASP A 107 11.78 12.66 4.84
CA ASP A 107 12.76 13.64 5.33
C ASP A 107 12.70 14.95 4.51
N ASN A 108 12.26 14.91 3.27
CA ASN A 108 12.00 16.09 2.43
C ASN A 108 10.58 16.66 2.59
N GLY A 109 9.82 16.23 3.59
CA GLY A 109 8.51 16.79 3.90
C GLY A 109 7.40 16.35 2.96
N CYS A 110 7.55 15.20 2.27
CA CYS A 110 6.50 14.66 1.42
C CYS A 110 5.25 14.32 2.23
N ILE A 111 4.08 14.71 1.72
CA ILE A 111 2.79 14.26 2.23
C ILE A 111 2.36 13.04 1.42
N PHE A 112 2.19 11.92 2.10
CA PHE A 112 1.69 10.68 1.52
C PHE A 112 0.17 10.64 1.54
N VAL A 113 -0.41 10.32 0.39
CA VAL A 113 -1.85 10.10 0.21
C VAL A 113 -2.07 8.63 -0.10
N GLY A 114 -2.98 7.98 0.61
CA GLY A 114 -3.29 6.58 0.37
C GLY A 114 -4.61 6.15 1.00
N HIS A 115 -4.85 4.84 1.05
CA HIS A 115 -6.09 4.27 1.56
C HIS A 115 -5.81 3.18 2.60
N GLY A 116 -5.95 3.50 3.88
CA GLY A 116 -5.67 2.59 4.99
C GLY A 116 -4.18 2.49 5.35
N LEU A 117 -3.39 3.52 5.08
CA LEU A 117 -1.92 3.58 5.20
C LEU A 117 -1.34 3.19 6.56
N LYS A 118 -2.13 3.28 7.63
CA LYS A 118 -1.67 2.92 8.97
C LYS A 118 -1.17 1.48 9.06
N LYS A 119 -1.81 0.55 8.34
CA LYS A 119 -1.41 -0.85 8.29
C LYS A 119 -0.10 -1.00 7.51
N ASP A 120 0.01 -0.31 6.38
CA ASP A 120 1.16 -0.39 5.47
C ASP A 120 2.42 0.15 6.13
N PHE A 121 2.35 1.36 6.70
CA PHE A 121 3.48 1.95 7.42
C PHE A 121 3.93 1.11 8.61
N ARG A 122 2.98 0.47 9.32
CA ARG A 122 3.31 -0.47 10.40
C ARG A 122 4.02 -1.72 9.89
N THR A 123 3.56 -2.29 8.78
CA THR A 123 4.17 -3.50 8.18
C THR A 123 5.55 -3.20 7.59
N ILE A 124 5.73 -2.03 6.97
CA ILE A 124 7.03 -1.53 6.47
C ILE A 124 7.96 -1.14 7.62
N ASN A 125 7.41 -0.94 8.82
CA ASN A 125 8.09 -0.43 10.00
C ASN A 125 8.67 0.99 9.79
N ILE A 126 7.88 1.87 9.17
CA ILE A 126 8.22 3.28 8.98
C ILE A 126 7.29 4.17 9.80
N LEU A 127 7.87 5.07 10.58
CA LEU A 127 7.11 6.08 11.32
C LEU A 127 6.91 7.31 10.45
N VAL A 128 5.66 7.62 10.14
CA VAL A 128 5.27 8.81 9.37
C VAL A 128 4.49 9.76 10.28
N PRO A 129 4.90 11.04 10.42
CA PRO A 129 4.17 12.02 11.22
C PRO A 129 2.75 12.24 10.68
N PRO A 130 1.74 12.46 11.54
CA PRO A 130 0.35 12.64 11.10
C PRO A 130 0.15 13.77 10.09
N HIS A 131 0.92 14.85 10.16
CA HIS A 131 0.85 15.97 9.23
C HIS A 131 1.43 15.67 7.84
N GLN A 132 2.07 14.51 7.66
CA GLN A 132 2.59 14.01 6.38
C GLN A 132 1.74 12.83 5.83
N VAL A 133 0.54 12.63 6.35
CA VAL A 133 -0.39 11.58 5.91
C VAL A 133 -1.75 12.17 5.61
N ILE A 134 -2.29 11.83 4.45
CA ILE A 134 -3.70 12.02 4.10
C ILE A 134 -4.24 10.63 3.78
N ASP A 135 -5.03 10.08 4.68
CA ASP A 135 -5.66 8.76 4.50
C ASP A 135 -7.09 8.93 4.03
N THR A 136 -7.39 8.47 2.83
CA THR A 136 -8.74 8.59 2.25
C THR A 136 -9.80 7.81 3.02
N VAL A 137 -9.42 6.82 3.83
CA VAL A 137 -10.32 6.14 4.77
C VAL A 137 -10.83 7.09 5.85
N ASP A 138 -10.01 8.05 6.28
CA ASP A 138 -10.40 9.02 7.31
C ASP A 138 -11.27 10.14 6.73
N ILE A 139 -11.15 10.41 5.42
CA ILE A 139 -11.98 11.40 4.71
C ILE A 139 -13.33 10.79 4.34
N TRP A 140 -13.31 9.61 3.72
CA TRP A 140 -14.49 8.93 3.19
C TRP A 140 -14.89 7.77 4.11
N HIS A 141 -15.63 8.09 5.17
CA HIS A 141 -16.17 7.08 6.10
C HIS A 141 -17.61 7.38 6.48
N MET A 142 -18.36 6.35 6.81
CA MET A 142 -19.68 6.47 7.40
C MET A 142 -19.58 6.19 8.89
N HIS A 143 -20.05 7.12 9.71
CA HIS A 143 -19.99 7.00 11.18
C HIS A 143 -20.69 5.72 11.66
N GLY A 144 -19.99 4.91 12.48
CA GLY A 144 -20.53 3.66 13.01
C GLY A 144 -20.64 2.51 11.99
N GLN A 145 -20.14 2.70 10.76
CA GLN A 145 -20.19 1.71 9.70
C GLN A 145 -18.80 1.14 9.38
N ARG A 146 -18.78 0.05 8.59
CA ARG A 146 -17.55 -0.51 8.03
C ARG A 146 -16.86 0.54 7.13
N LYS A 147 -15.53 0.60 7.17
CA LYS A 147 -14.72 1.42 6.27
C LYS A 147 -15.04 1.09 4.81
N LEU A 148 -15.15 2.13 3.99
CA LEU A 148 -15.36 1.97 2.55
C LEU A 148 -14.07 1.45 1.89
N SER A 149 -14.21 0.55 0.91
CA SER A 149 -13.06 0.06 0.15
C SER A 149 -12.66 1.05 -0.95
N LEU A 150 -11.39 1.02 -1.36
CA LEU A 150 -10.88 1.82 -2.47
C LEU A 150 -11.66 1.54 -3.76
N ARG A 151 -11.92 0.27 -4.07
CA ARG A 151 -12.74 -0.15 -5.22
C ARG A 151 -14.14 0.47 -5.20
N PHE A 152 -14.82 0.45 -4.06
CA PHE A 152 -16.13 1.08 -3.94
C PHE A 152 -16.07 2.59 -4.18
N LEU A 153 -15.08 3.28 -3.60
CA LEU A 153 -14.90 4.72 -3.79
C LEU A 153 -14.59 5.06 -5.25
N SER A 154 -13.73 4.30 -5.94
CA SER A 154 -13.43 4.48 -7.36
C SER A 154 -14.69 4.33 -8.21
N TRP A 155 -15.44 3.25 -8.00
CA TRP A 155 -16.69 3.05 -8.72
C TRP A 155 -17.72 4.16 -8.43
N TYR A 156 -17.87 4.55 -7.17
CA TYR A 156 -18.89 5.52 -6.77
C TYR A 156 -18.56 6.94 -7.22
N LEU A 157 -17.33 7.40 -6.98
CA LEU A 157 -16.90 8.79 -7.24
C LEU A 157 -16.43 8.98 -8.68
N LEU A 158 -15.62 8.08 -9.21
CA LEU A 158 -14.93 8.23 -10.49
C LEU A 158 -15.61 7.45 -11.62
N LYS A 159 -16.52 6.51 -11.32
CA LYS A 159 -17.10 5.54 -12.25
C LYS A 159 -16.04 4.62 -12.90
N GLU A 160 -14.92 4.42 -12.19
CA GLU A 160 -13.82 3.57 -12.59
C GLU A 160 -13.92 2.22 -11.85
N ASP A 161 -13.81 1.11 -12.59
CA ASP A 161 -13.77 -0.25 -12.01
C ASP A 161 -12.31 -0.70 -11.92
N ILE A 162 -11.74 -0.53 -10.74
CA ILE A 162 -10.37 -0.97 -10.41
C ILE A 162 -10.41 -2.29 -9.65
N GLN A 163 -9.25 -2.95 -9.50
CA GLN A 163 -9.12 -4.18 -8.71
C GLN A 163 -10.10 -5.28 -9.18
N SER A 164 -10.34 -5.37 -10.50
CA SER A 164 -11.29 -6.33 -11.08
C SER A 164 -10.76 -7.76 -11.03
N GLU A 165 -9.47 -7.97 -11.33
CA GLU A 165 -8.81 -9.29 -11.30
C GLU A 165 -7.82 -9.41 -10.13
N SER A 166 -7.06 -8.35 -9.86
CA SER A 166 -6.09 -8.25 -8.77
C SER A 166 -5.78 -6.80 -8.49
N HIS A 167 -5.13 -6.53 -7.35
CA HIS A 167 -4.70 -5.17 -7.03
C HIS A 167 -3.45 -4.77 -7.81
N CYS A 168 -3.33 -3.49 -8.13
CA CYS A 168 -2.14 -2.88 -8.70
C CYS A 168 -1.79 -1.61 -7.92
N SER A 169 -0.71 -1.64 -7.16
CA SER A 169 -0.33 -0.52 -6.30
C SER A 169 -0.09 0.80 -7.04
N VAL A 170 0.30 0.77 -8.32
CA VAL A 170 0.38 2.01 -9.14
C VAL A 170 -1.00 2.57 -9.43
N GLU A 171 -1.98 1.72 -9.77
CA GLU A 171 -3.36 2.13 -10.03
C GLU A 171 -3.99 2.66 -8.75
N ASP A 172 -3.87 1.93 -7.65
CA ASP A 172 -4.42 2.29 -6.35
C ASP A 172 -3.82 3.61 -5.84
N ALA A 173 -2.50 3.81 -5.99
CA ALA A 173 -1.82 5.06 -5.66
C ALA A 173 -2.24 6.26 -6.54
N LYS A 174 -2.72 6.02 -7.78
CA LYS A 174 -3.30 7.07 -8.62
C LYS A 174 -4.71 7.44 -8.17
N MET A 175 -5.54 6.42 -7.87
CA MET A 175 -6.94 6.64 -7.50
C MET A 175 -7.08 7.48 -6.24
N VAL A 176 -6.23 7.28 -5.24
CA VAL A 176 -6.27 8.08 -4.00
C VAL A 176 -5.99 9.57 -4.25
N LEU A 177 -5.18 9.89 -5.26
CA LEU A 177 -4.92 11.29 -5.65
C LEU A 177 -6.14 11.91 -6.34
N PHE A 178 -6.85 11.17 -7.19
CA PHE A 178 -8.07 11.65 -7.83
C PHE A 178 -9.17 11.94 -6.79
N PHE A 179 -9.27 11.12 -5.73
CA PHE A 179 -10.24 11.40 -4.65
C PHE A 179 -9.99 12.73 -3.94
N LEU A 180 -8.74 13.16 -3.82
CA LEU A 180 -8.44 14.48 -3.24
C LEU A 180 -8.96 15.62 -4.11
N CYS A 181 -8.95 15.49 -5.43
CA CYS A 181 -9.49 16.53 -6.31
C CYS A 181 -10.97 16.76 -6.02
N PHE A 182 -11.75 15.68 -5.78
CA PHE A 182 -13.17 15.79 -5.41
C PHE A 182 -13.43 16.45 -4.04
N CYS A 183 -12.42 16.53 -3.18
CA CYS A 183 -12.60 17.19 -1.87
C CYS A 183 -12.40 18.71 -1.93
N PHE A 184 -11.87 19.22 -3.04
CA PHE A 184 -11.48 20.64 -3.17
C PHE A 184 -12.21 21.36 -4.32
N GLU A 185 -13.12 20.68 -5.03
CA GLU A 185 -14.12 21.27 -5.91
C GLU A 185 -15.45 21.47 -5.16
#